data_e3fd784ca4fcc52a6abf179ed40c31fe
#
_entry.id   e3fd784ca4fcc52a6abf179ed40c31fe
#
_cell.length_a   1.000
_cell.length_b   1.000
_cell.length_c   1.000
_cell.angle_alpha   90.00
_cell.angle_beta   90.00
_cell.angle_gamma   90.00
#
_symmetry.space_group_name_H-M   'P 1'
#
loop_
_entity.id
_entity.type
_entity.pdbx_description
1 polymer ?
#
loop_
_entity_poly.entity_id
_entity_poly.type
_entity_poly.pdbx_seq_one_letter_code
_entity_poly.pdbx_strand_id
1 'polypeptide(L)'
;MGMTMTQKILARHAGLREVRAGQLIQAKLDLVLGNDITSPVAINEFESNGFHRVFDKDRIVMVMDHFTPNKDIRAAAQCRQCRTFARRFGIGHYYDVGEMGIEHALLPEQG
;
A
#
# COMPACT_ATOMS: atom_id res chain seq x y z
N MET A 1 -1.68 26.87 -19.80
CA MET A 1 -2.87 26.15 -19.33
C MET A 1 -2.69 25.75 -17.88
N GLY A 2 -3.75 25.83 -17.09
CA GLY A 2 -3.67 25.38 -15.69
C GLY A 2 -3.61 23.86 -15.58
N MET A 3 -2.89 23.34 -14.59
CA MET A 3 -2.87 21.92 -14.25
C MET A 3 -4.06 21.56 -13.36
N THR A 4 -4.58 20.33 -13.51
CA THR A 4 -5.54 19.75 -12.57
C THR A 4 -4.86 19.53 -11.21
N MET A 5 -5.66 19.27 -10.17
CA MET A 5 -5.14 18.93 -8.84
C MET A 5 -4.21 17.72 -8.89
N THR A 6 -4.61 16.66 -9.59
CA THR A 6 -3.79 15.46 -9.79
C THR A 6 -2.46 15.78 -10.47
N GLN A 7 -2.47 16.56 -11.54
CA GLN A 7 -1.24 16.99 -12.23
C GLN A 7 -0.30 17.77 -11.31
N LYS A 8 -0.85 18.67 -10.48
CA LYS A 8 -0.04 19.43 -9.51
C LYS A 8 0.63 18.52 -8.48
N ILE A 9 -0.10 17.55 -7.94
CA ILE A 9 0.43 16.58 -6.96
C ILE A 9 1.53 15.74 -7.62
N LEU A 10 1.26 15.17 -8.78
CA LEU A 10 2.22 14.31 -9.49
C LEU A 10 3.47 15.10 -9.92
N ALA A 11 3.31 16.32 -10.40
CA ALA A 11 4.44 17.20 -10.77
C ALA A 11 5.35 17.45 -9.55
N ARG A 12 4.75 17.79 -8.40
CA ARG A 12 5.49 18.01 -7.15
C ARG A 12 6.28 16.79 -6.71
N HIS A 13 5.64 15.60 -6.75
CA HIS A 13 6.29 14.35 -6.35
C HIS A 13 7.34 13.86 -7.36
N ALA A 14 7.21 14.26 -8.62
CA ALA A 14 8.20 13.97 -9.66
C ALA A 14 9.34 15.00 -9.75
N GLY A 15 9.26 16.11 -9.01
CA GLY A 15 10.22 17.22 -9.11
C GLY A 15 10.16 17.97 -10.44
N LEU A 16 9.00 17.97 -11.09
CA LEU A 16 8.75 18.60 -12.38
C LEU A 16 7.90 19.88 -12.22
N ARG A 17 8.05 20.80 -13.17
CA ARG A 17 7.21 22.00 -13.21
C ARG A 17 5.76 21.69 -13.61
N GLU A 18 5.60 20.77 -14.54
CA GLU A 18 4.32 20.32 -15.05
C GLU A 18 4.36 18.84 -15.45
N VAL A 19 3.22 18.19 -15.47
CA VAL A 19 3.03 16.86 -16.02
C VAL A 19 1.81 16.85 -16.93
N ARG A 20 1.80 15.95 -17.91
CA ARG A 20 0.73 15.82 -18.91
C ARG A 20 0.21 14.38 -18.96
N ALA A 21 -1.03 14.22 -19.39
CA ALA A 21 -1.61 12.91 -19.63
C ALA A 21 -0.74 12.13 -20.64
N GLY A 22 -0.53 10.84 -20.36
CA GLY A 22 0.32 9.96 -21.17
C GLY A 22 1.83 10.07 -20.93
N GLN A 23 2.28 11.01 -20.11
CA GLN A 23 3.68 11.14 -19.72
C GLN A 23 4.07 10.09 -18.69
N LEU A 24 5.17 9.38 -18.92
CA LEU A 24 5.78 8.50 -17.92
C LEU A 24 6.63 9.33 -16.97
N ILE A 25 6.37 9.20 -15.68
CA ILE A 25 7.09 9.92 -14.62
C ILE A 25 7.55 8.98 -13.51
N GLN A 26 8.57 9.38 -12.80
CA GLN A 26 8.95 8.79 -11.52
C GLN A 26 8.54 9.73 -10.39
N ALA A 27 7.64 9.30 -9.55
CA ALA A 27 7.13 10.10 -8.43
C ALA A 27 7.55 9.46 -7.09
N LYS A 28 7.98 10.30 -6.15
CA LYS A 28 8.22 9.87 -4.77
C LYS A 28 6.88 9.56 -4.11
N LEU A 29 6.85 8.47 -3.34
CA LEU A 29 5.66 8.07 -2.60
C LEU A 29 5.71 8.63 -1.17
N ASP A 30 4.58 9.15 -0.70
CA ASP A 30 4.40 9.54 0.71
C ASP A 30 3.98 8.34 1.54
N LEU A 31 3.09 7.50 1.00
CA LEU A 31 2.54 6.34 1.67
C LEU A 31 2.24 5.23 0.65
N VAL A 32 2.46 3.99 1.04
CA VAL A 32 2.06 2.80 0.28
C VAL A 32 0.99 2.06 1.06
N LEU A 33 -0.18 1.91 0.45
CA LEU A 33 -1.29 1.16 0.99
C LEU A 33 -1.40 -0.20 0.32
N GLY A 34 -1.50 -1.24 1.13
CA GLY A 34 -1.80 -2.60 0.68
C GLY A 34 -2.99 -3.18 1.44
N ASN A 35 -3.70 -4.10 0.80
CA ASN A 35 -4.79 -4.85 1.40
C ASN A 35 -4.54 -6.37 1.26
N ASP A 36 -5.44 -7.17 1.80
CA ASP A 36 -5.33 -8.63 1.81
C ASP A 36 -5.55 -9.29 0.44
N ILE A 37 -6.02 -8.56 -0.57
CA ILE A 37 -6.11 -9.04 -1.96
C ILE A 37 -4.81 -8.79 -2.72
N THR A 38 -4.34 -7.55 -2.72
CA THR A 38 -3.24 -7.09 -3.58
C THR A 38 -1.88 -7.28 -2.96
N SER A 39 -1.76 -7.16 -1.63
CA SER A 39 -0.47 -7.32 -0.95
C SER A 39 0.17 -8.69 -1.14
N PRO A 40 -0.55 -9.84 -1.13
CA PRO A 40 0.07 -11.13 -1.39
C PRO A 40 0.77 -11.21 -2.74
N VAL A 41 0.19 -10.61 -3.79
CA VAL A 41 0.81 -10.55 -5.12
C VAL A 41 2.10 -9.72 -5.08
N ALA A 42 2.04 -8.55 -4.48
CA ALA A 42 3.20 -7.67 -4.33
C ALA A 42 4.31 -8.32 -3.47
N ILE A 43 3.95 -9.02 -2.40
CA ILE A 43 4.89 -9.75 -1.55
C ILE A 43 5.59 -10.87 -2.34
N ASN A 44 4.85 -11.64 -3.12
CA ASN A 44 5.42 -12.70 -3.96
C ASN A 44 6.43 -12.13 -4.96
N GLU A 45 6.11 -11.03 -5.63
CA GLU A 45 7.03 -10.35 -6.55
C GLU A 45 8.25 -9.78 -5.81
N PHE A 46 8.06 -9.20 -4.64
CA PHE A 46 9.15 -8.70 -3.80
C PHE A 46 10.13 -9.81 -3.41
N GLU A 47 9.62 -10.95 -2.97
CA GLU A 47 10.43 -12.09 -2.56
C GLU A 47 11.11 -12.80 -3.75
N SER A 48 10.39 -13.01 -4.86
CA SER A 48 10.92 -13.66 -6.05
C SER A 48 12.04 -12.86 -6.73
N ASN A 49 12.01 -11.54 -6.60
CA ASN A 49 13.08 -10.67 -7.10
C ASN A 49 14.25 -10.51 -6.11
N GLY A 50 14.23 -11.20 -4.98
CA GLY A 50 15.32 -11.22 -4.01
C GLY A 50 15.46 -9.94 -3.18
N PHE A 51 14.41 -9.15 -3.06
CA PHE A 51 14.42 -7.98 -2.20
C PHE A 51 14.42 -8.38 -0.72
N HIS A 52 15.25 -7.72 0.08
CA HIS A 52 15.44 -8.03 1.49
C HIS A 52 15.08 -6.86 2.41
N ARG A 53 14.67 -5.75 1.85
CA ARG A 53 14.40 -4.53 2.59
C ARG A 53 13.29 -3.72 1.93
N VAL A 54 12.33 -3.25 2.73
CA VAL A 54 11.32 -2.28 2.28
C VAL A 54 11.91 -0.86 2.27
N PHE A 55 11.34 0.04 1.48
CA PHE A 55 11.87 1.40 1.34
C PHE A 55 11.75 2.20 2.65
N ASP A 56 10.63 2.10 3.33
CA ASP A 56 10.38 2.74 4.62
C ASP A 56 9.18 2.05 5.31
N LYS A 57 9.45 1.34 6.40
CA LYS A 57 8.44 0.60 7.16
C LYS A 57 7.35 1.50 7.76
N ASP A 58 7.67 2.76 8.03
CA ASP A 58 6.77 3.72 8.65
C ASP A 58 5.87 4.43 7.61
N ARG A 59 6.11 4.18 6.32
CA ARG A 59 5.32 4.66 5.19
C ARG A 59 4.59 3.55 4.43
N ILE A 60 4.46 2.39 5.04
CA ILE A 60 3.68 1.28 4.53
C ILE A 60 2.51 1.03 5.48
N VAL A 61 1.32 0.98 4.93
CA VAL A 61 0.09 0.66 5.64
C VAL A 61 -0.52 -0.59 5.02
N MET A 62 -0.92 -1.52 5.85
CA MET A 62 -1.60 -2.75 5.42
C MET A 62 -2.93 -2.89 6.17
N VAL A 63 -4.02 -3.03 5.42
CA VAL A 63 -5.38 -3.16 5.97
C VAL A 63 -6.00 -4.46 5.49
N MET A 64 -6.39 -5.32 6.44
CA MET A 64 -6.99 -6.62 6.16
C MET A 64 -8.52 -6.51 6.19
N ASP A 65 -9.11 -5.93 5.14
CA ASP A 65 -10.54 -5.56 5.14
C ASP A 65 -11.41 -6.30 4.10
N HIS A 66 -10.82 -6.91 3.08
CA HIS A 66 -11.57 -7.58 2.01
C HIS A 66 -11.91 -9.03 2.36
N PHE A 67 -10.97 -9.75 2.99
CA PHE A 67 -11.10 -11.18 3.33
C PHE A 67 -11.29 -11.43 4.82
N THR A 68 -11.61 -10.41 5.57
CA THR A 68 -11.83 -10.50 7.02
C THR A 68 -13.28 -10.11 7.36
N PRO A 69 -14.05 -10.96 8.05
CA PRO A 69 -13.69 -12.30 8.53
C PRO A 69 -13.39 -13.28 7.39
N ASN A 70 -12.42 -14.18 7.60
CA ASN A 70 -12.00 -15.10 6.55
C ASN A 70 -13.10 -16.13 6.22
N LYS A 71 -13.49 -16.21 4.95
CA LYS A 71 -14.54 -17.13 4.48
C LYS A 71 -14.05 -18.55 4.22
N ASP A 72 -12.75 -18.73 4.00
CA ASP A 72 -12.13 -20.01 3.67
C ASP A 72 -10.63 -20.00 4.00
N ILE A 73 -10.00 -21.17 3.82
CA ILE A 73 -8.56 -21.36 4.09
C ILE A 73 -7.69 -20.48 3.22
N ARG A 74 -8.09 -20.23 1.96
CA ARG A 74 -7.33 -19.40 1.03
C ARG A 74 -7.29 -17.94 1.50
N ALA A 75 -8.44 -17.39 1.87
CA ALA A 75 -8.53 -16.04 2.44
C ALA A 75 -7.68 -15.91 3.72
N ALA A 76 -7.75 -16.90 4.61
CA ALA A 76 -6.93 -16.94 5.81
C ALA A 76 -5.43 -17.01 5.51
N ALA A 77 -5.03 -17.77 4.50
CA ALA A 77 -3.63 -17.87 4.08
C ALA A 77 -3.09 -16.54 3.54
N GLN A 78 -3.89 -15.80 2.78
CA GLN A 78 -3.52 -14.47 2.28
C GLN A 78 -3.33 -13.45 3.42
N CYS A 79 -4.25 -13.42 4.37
CA CYS A 79 -4.11 -12.57 5.56
C CYS A 79 -2.89 -12.97 6.40
N ARG A 80 -2.62 -14.27 6.55
CA ARG A 80 -1.43 -14.77 7.23
C ARG A 80 -0.14 -14.33 6.54
N GLN A 81 -0.08 -14.38 5.21
CA GLN A 81 1.07 -13.93 4.43
C GLN A 81 1.35 -12.45 4.68
N CYS A 82 0.32 -11.61 4.62
CA CYS A 82 0.43 -10.18 4.93
C CYS A 82 0.93 -9.93 6.35
N ARG A 83 0.37 -10.64 7.33
CA ARG A 83 0.77 -10.53 8.74
C ARG A 83 2.23 -10.95 8.96
N THR A 84 2.67 -12.02 8.32
CA THR A 84 4.05 -12.51 8.39
C THR A 84 5.02 -11.48 7.79
N PHE A 85 4.67 -10.92 6.64
CA PHE A 85 5.44 -9.86 6.00
C PHE A 85 5.54 -8.61 6.88
N ALA A 86 4.42 -8.14 7.42
CA ALA A 86 4.39 -6.97 8.30
C ALA A 86 5.28 -7.15 9.53
N ARG A 87 5.25 -8.33 10.16
CA ARG A 87 6.10 -8.65 11.30
C ARG A 87 7.57 -8.71 10.92
N ARG A 88 7.89 -9.36 9.80
CA ARG A 88 9.28 -9.50 9.30
C ARG A 88 9.95 -8.16 9.06
N PHE A 89 9.24 -7.20 8.49
CA PHE A 89 9.77 -5.89 8.14
C PHE A 89 9.45 -4.79 9.15
N GLY A 90 8.76 -5.12 10.25
CA GLY A 90 8.44 -4.17 11.31
C GLY A 90 7.44 -3.10 10.89
N ILE A 91 6.50 -3.42 10.00
CA ILE A 91 5.46 -2.50 9.55
C ILE A 91 4.50 -2.26 10.71
N GLY A 92 4.51 -1.04 11.26
CA GLY A 92 3.71 -0.66 12.41
C GLY A 92 2.25 -0.32 12.08
N HIS A 93 2.00 0.15 10.87
CA HIS A 93 0.65 0.48 10.39
C HIS A 93 -0.02 -0.74 9.74
N TYR A 94 -0.31 -1.73 10.57
CA TYR A 94 -0.95 -2.97 10.16
C TYR A 94 -2.27 -3.13 10.92
N TYR A 95 -3.38 -3.15 10.18
CA TYR A 95 -4.74 -3.23 10.71
C TYR A 95 -5.35 -4.58 10.39
N ASP A 96 -5.50 -5.42 11.42
CA ASP A 96 -6.06 -6.76 11.35
C ASP A 96 -7.39 -6.81 12.11
N VAL A 97 -7.91 -8.00 12.37
CA VAL A 97 -9.14 -8.21 13.13
C VAL A 97 -9.11 -7.46 14.47
N GLY A 98 -10.14 -6.67 14.71
CA GLY A 98 -10.27 -5.82 15.90
C GLY A 98 -9.79 -4.38 15.71
N GLU A 99 -8.94 -4.11 14.72
CA GLU A 99 -8.40 -2.77 14.45
C GLU A 99 -8.68 -2.32 13.01
N MET A 100 -9.12 -3.24 12.15
CA MET A 100 -9.39 -2.96 10.75
C MET A 100 -10.68 -2.15 10.58
N GLY A 101 -10.72 -1.40 9.48
CA GLY A 101 -11.90 -0.76 8.92
C GLY A 101 -11.83 -0.83 7.40
N ILE A 102 -12.80 -0.29 6.72
CA ILE A 102 -12.73 -0.15 5.26
C ILE A 102 -11.56 0.77 4.94
N GLU A 103 -10.56 0.29 4.19
CA GLU A 103 -9.29 1.01 3.95
C GLU A 103 -9.49 2.41 3.38
N HIS A 104 -10.44 2.57 2.47
CA HIS A 104 -10.75 3.85 1.83
C HIS A 104 -11.43 4.87 2.75
N ALA A 105 -11.92 4.44 3.91
CA ALA A 105 -12.45 5.31 4.96
C ALA A 105 -11.46 5.44 6.12
N LEU A 106 -10.88 4.33 6.57
CA LEU A 106 -9.99 4.26 7.72
C LEU A 106 -8.80 5.22 7.59
N LEU A 107 -8.10 5.21 6.47
CA LEU A 107 -6.92 6.04 6.29
C LEU A 107 -7.23 7.53 6.11
N PRO A 108 -8.22 7.94 5.28
CA PRO A 108 -8.60 9.34 5.18
C PRO A 108 -9.09 9.95 6.50
N GLU A 109 -9.75 9.18 7.34
CA GLU A 109 -10.21 9.64 8.66
C GLU A 109 -9.08 9.88 9.66
N GLN A 110 -7.94 9.27 9.46
CA GLN A 110 -6.77 9.47 10.31
C GLN A 110 -5.86 10.63 9.87
N GLY A 111 -6.13 11.22 8.73
CA GLY A 111 -5.34 12.31 8.16
C GLY A 111 -4.07 11.84 7.50
#